data_c9ec056fdb5a3d54d45f7bfcc93eea19
#
_entry.id   c9ec056fdb5a3d54d45f7bfcc93eea19
#
_cell.length_a   1.000
_cell.length_b   1.000
_cell.length_c   1.000
_cell.angle_alpha   90.00
_cell.angle_beta   90.00
_cell.angle_gamma   90.00
#
_symmetry.space_group_name_H-M   'P 1'
#
loop_
_entity.id
_entity.type
_entity.pdbx_description
1 polymer ?
#
loop_
_entity_poly.entity_id
_entity_poly.type
_entity_poly.pdbx_seq_one_letter_code
_entity_poly.pdbx_strand_id
1 'polypeptide(L)'
;MTGEQNLLGDYLRARRELVTPERVGIPVLGVRRVPGLRREEVAMLAGISADYYLRLEQGRDRKPSVQVLESIARVLQLDEDTSAYLLGLAADKPRRRRRPVKETVPPSIVKLLGTLPLPAFVEGRYLDVLAANPLATALSPRLTVGANRLRDVFLDPAERSLFPDWEIATEGLVAGFRQSVGTDIDDPRFIELVGELSLASPRFLRLWARHDVKPRQGTLMRFDHPQVGRLVLNREKLLITSTNGMMLVMYHADTGSDDADKLAILASATLPPATARDVATDRSAEAPIRPGC
;
A
#
# COMPACT_ATOMS: atom_id res chain seq x y z
N MET A 1 8.47 -26.38 18.38
CA MET A 1 7.07 -26.45 17.92
C MET A 1 6.69 -25.03 17.45
N THR A 2 6.85 -24.73 16.18
CA THR A 2 6.45 -23.46 15.56
C THR A 2 4.92 -23.43 15.55
N GLY A 3 4.33 -22.62 16.44
CA GLY A 3 2.89 -22.41 16.49
C GLY A 3 2.41 -21.88 15.15
N GLU A 4 1.61 -22.66 14.48
CA GLU A 4 0.94 -22.26 13.24
C GLU A 4 0.09 -21.01 13.53
N GLN A 5 0.45 -19.89 12.90
CA GLN A 5 -0.24 -18.61 13.15
C GLN A 5 -1.72 -18.72 12.78
N ASN A 6 -2.59 -18.33 13.70
CA ASN A 6 -4.04 -18.39 13.55
C ASN A 6 -4.58 -17.09 12.92
N LEU A 7 -4.19 -16.83 11.67
CA LEU A 7 -4.55 -15.57 10.98
C LEU A 7 -6.05 -15.31 10.95
N LEU A 8 -6.86 -16.33 10.68
CA LEU A 8 -8.32 -16.20 10.65
C LEU A 8 -8.84 -15.77 12.03
N GLY A 9 -8.44 -16.47 13.09
CA GLY A 9 -8.91 -16.18 14.43
C GLY A 9 -8.43 -14.83 14.96
N ASP A 10 -7.18 -14.46 14.67
CA ASP A 10 -6.62 -13.17 15.07
C ASP A 10 -7.34 -12.02 14.34
N TYR A 11 -7.64 -12.19 13.04
CA TYR A 11 -8.43 -11.23 12.27
C TYR A 11 -9.85 -11.09 12.84
N LEU A 12 -10.56 -12.19 13.06
CA LEU A 12 -11.92 -12.19 13.62
C LEU A 12 -11.96 -11.47 14.96
N ARG A 13 -11.01 -11.78 15.84
CA ARG A 13 -10.90 -11.13 17.17
C ARG A 13 -10.69 -9.63 17.04
N ALA A 14 -9.71 -9.20 16.23
CA ALA A 14 -9.40 -7.79 16.05
C ALA A 14 -10.60 -7.01 15.47
N ARG A 15 -11.30 -7.59 14.48
CA ARG A 15 -12.48 -6.93 13.87
C ARG A 15 -13.65 -6.87 14.82
N ARG A 16 -13.88 -7.90 15.62
CA ARG A 16 -14.92 -7.92 16.67
C ARG A 16 -14.72 -6.83 17.72
N GLU A 17 -13.50 -6.57 18.09
CA GLU A 17 -13.15 -5.54 19.09
C GLU A 17 -13.38 -4.10 18.60
N LEU A 18 -13.47 -3.90 17.28
CA LEU A 18 -13.72 -2.59 16.65
C LEU A 18 -15.20 -2.26 16.45
N VAL A 19 -16.09 -3.25 16.48
CA VAL A 19 -17.54 -3.04 16.27
C VAL A 19 -18.21 -2.87 17.62
N THR A 20 -18.81 -1.68 17.85
CA THR A 20 -19.56 -1.45 19.10
C THR A 20 -20.96 -2.07 19.01
N PRO A 21 -21.54 -2.48 20.15
CA PRO A 21 -22.86 -3.10 20.18
C PRO A 21 -23.97 -2.25 19.55
N GLU A 22 -23.91 -0.93 19.77
CA GLU A 22 -24.90 0.01 19.24
C GLU A 22 -24.93 0.00 17.72
N ARG A 23 -23.78 -0.19 17.06
CA ARG A 23 -23.68 -0.24 15.59
C ARG A 23 -24.39 -1.43 14.98
N VAL A 24 -24.60 -2.48 15.75
CA VAL A 24 -25.31 -3.72 15.33
C VAL A 24 -26.67 -3.88 16.02
N GLY A 25 -27.17 -2.81 16.66
CA GLY A 25 -28.50 -2.79 17.26
C GLY A 25 -28.62 -3.53 18.60
N ILE A 26 -27.51 -3.79 19.30
CA ILE A 26 -27.55 -4.39 20.63
C ILE A 26 -27.60 -3.26 21.67
N PRO A 27 -28.65 -3.19 22.50
CA PRO A 27 -28.71 -2.19 23.57
C PRO A 27 -27.64 -2.46 24.65
N VAL A 28 -26.91 -1.43 25.03
CA VAL A 28 -25.93 -1.52 26.11
C VAL A 28 -26.60 -1.26 27.43
N LEU A 29 -26.79 -2.31 28.23
CA LEU A 29 -27.31 -2.24 29.57
C LEU A 29 -26.15 -2.46 30.57
N GLY A 30 -25.80 -1.43 31.32
CA GLY A 30 -24.76 -1.48 32.35
C GLY A 30 -23.31 -1.34 31.87
N VAL A 31 -22.35 -1.62 32.76
CA VAL A 31 -20.92 -1.46 32.51
C VAL A 31 -20.37 -2.65 31.70
N ARG A 32 -19.75 -2.38 30.56
CA ARG A 32 -19.10 -3.40 29.73
C ARG A 32 -17.60 -3.47 30.05
N ARG A 33 -17.06 -4.68 30.12
CA ARG A 33 -15.62 -4.93 30.29
C ARG A 33 -14.84 -4.79 28.97
N VAL A 34 -15.52 -4.86 27.83
CA VAL A 34 -14.94 -4.76 26.50
C VAL A 34 -15.72 -3.73 25.68
N PRO A 35 -15.07 -2.83 24.95
CA PRO A 35 -15.73 -1.79 24.14
C PRO A 35 -16.44 -2.39 22.90
N GLY A 36 -15.88 -3.46 22.33
CA GLY A 36 -16.41 -4.13 21.16
C GLY A 36 -17.46 -5.20 21.48
N LEU A 37 -17.85 -5.95 20.43
CA LEU A 37 -18.80 -7.06 20.57
C LEU A 37 -18.21 -8.20 21.41
N ARG A 38 -19.08 -8.87 22.19
CA ARG A 38 -18.76 -10.14 22.83
C ARG A 38 -18.85 -11.28 21.80
N ARG A 39 -18.19 -12.41 22.06
CA ARG A 39 -18.26 -13.60 21.19
C ARG A 39 -19.66 -14.11 21.02
N GLU A 40 -20.42 -14.15 22.11
CA GLU A 40 -21.81 -14.57 22.15
C GLU A 40 -22.71 -13.67 21.29
N GLU A 41 -22.43 -12.36 21.27
CA GLU A 41 -23.16 -11.38 20.49
C GLU A 41 -22.92 -11.58 18.99
N VAL A 42 -21.65 -11.78 18.59
CA VAL A 42 -21.32 -12.10 17.18
C VAL A 42 -21.96 -13.42 16.75
N ALA A 43 -21.85 -14.46 17.59
CA ALA A 43 -22.40 -15.77 17.29
C ALA A 43 -23.92 -15.71 17.10
N MET A 44 -24.63 -15.05 18.02
CA MET A 44 -26.09 -14.85 17.97
C MET A 44 -26.49 -14.13 16.66
N LEU A 45 -25.85 -13.01 16.34
CA LEU A 45 -26.18 -12.23 15.14
C LEU A 45 -25.80 -12.95 13.84
N ALA A 46 -24.73 -13.76 13.85
CA ALA A 46 -24.30 -14.54 12.70
C ALA A 46 -25.09 -15.87 12.53
N GLY A 47 -25.95 -16.23 13.47
CA GLY A 47 -26.75 -17.47 13.43
C GLY A 47 -25.90 -18.73 13.64
N ILE A 48 -24.84 -18.65 14.46
CA ILE A 48 -23.96 -19.78 14.80
C ILE A 48 -23.86 -19.95 16.32
N SER A 49 -23.33 -21.08 16.79
CA SER A 49 -23.11 -21.26 18.23
C SER A 49 -21.91 -20.46 18.73
N ALA A 50 -21.96 -19.98 19.97
CA ALA A 50 -20.86 -19.26 20.61
C ALA A 50 -19.59 -20.11 20.72
N ASP A 51 -19.75 -21.43 20.94
CA ASP A 51 -18.64 -22.38 20.96
C ASP A 51 -17.98 -22.54 19.59
N TYR A 52 -18.77 -22.56 18.50
CA TYR A 52 -18.25 -22.59 17.15
C TYR A 52 -17.45 -21.33 16.82
N TYR A 53 -17.99 -20.14 17.15
CA TYR A 53 -17.26 -18.88 16.97
C TYR A 53 -15.98 -18.83 17.80
N LEU A 54 -16.00 -19.34 19.05
CA LEU A 54 -14.82 -19.46 19.89
C LEU A 54 -13.75 -20.36 19.25
N ARG A 55 -14.13 -21.52 18.67
CA ARG A 55 -13.21 -22.40 17.96
C ARG A 55 -12.58 -21.75 16.74
N LEU A 56 -13.34 -20.93 15.99
CA LEU A 56 -12.81 -20.13 14.88
C LEU A 56 -11.75 -19.13 15.37
N GLU A 57 -12.06 -18.36 16.43
CA GLU A 57 -11.08 -17.41 17.01
C GLU A 57 -9.83 -18.10 17.58
N GLN A 58 -9.95 -19.34 18.04
CA GLN A 58 -8.83 -20.13 18.55
C GLN A 58 -8.05 -20.88 17.47
N GLY A 59 -8.51 -20.86 16.22
CA GLY A 59 -7.90 -21.63 15.14
C GLY A 59 -8.07 -23.15 15.24
N ARG A 60 -9.02 -23.59 16.08
CA ARG A 60 -9.38 -25.03 16.24
C ARG A 60 -10.28 -25.51 15.12
N ASP A 61 -11.06 -24.60 14.54
CA ASP A 61 -11.84 -24.83 13.32
C ASP A 61 -11.30 -23.86 12.25
N ARG A 62 -10.75 -24.43 11.18
CA ARG A 62 -10.01 -23.67 10.15
C ARG A 62 -10.71 -23.63 8.81
N LYS A 63 -11.84 -24.34 8.66
CA LYS A 63 -12.55 -24.49 7.40
C LYS A 63 -14.04 -24.13 7.54
N PRO A 64 -14.36 -22.91 7.99
CA PRO A 64 -15.75 -22.46 8.00
C PRO A 64 -16.29 -22.39 6.57
N SER A 65 -17.59 -22.64 6.41
CA SER A 65 -18.24 -22.46 5.11
C SER A 65 -18.25 -20.97 4.70
N VAL A 66 -18.29 -20.72 3.40
CA VAL A 66 -18.42 -19.36 2.85
C VAL A 66 -19.62 -18.63 3.45
N GLN A 67 -20.76 -19.31 3.58
CA GLN A 67 -21.98 -18.73 4.16
C GLN A 67 -21.80 -18.28 5.62
N VAL A 68 -21.07 -19.04 6.43
CA VAL A 68 -20.74 -18.65 7.81
C VAL A 68 -19.85 -17.41 7.81
N LEU A 69 -18.82 -17.38 6.97
CA LEU A 69 -17.92 -16.23 6.88
C LEU A 69 -18.64 -14.96 6.40
N GLU A 70 -19.54 -15.07 5.43
CA GLU A 70 -20.36 -13.96 4.96
C GLU A 70 -21.32 -13.46 6.04
N SER A 71 -21.90 -14.37 6.85
CA SER A 71 -22.73 -13.98 7.99
C SER A 71 -21.90 -13.22 9.04
N ILE A 72 -20.71 -13.71 9.37
CA ILE A 72 -19.80 -13.04 10.29
C ILE A 72 -19.36 -11.69 9.71
N ALA A 73 -19.02 -11.60 8.41
CA ALA A 73 -18.64 -10.37 7.74
C ALA A 73 -19.70 -9.27 7.88
N ARG A 74 -20.98 -9.63 7.69
CA ARG A 74 -22.11 -8.70 7.89
C ARG A 74 -22.21 -8.20 9.32
N VAL A 75 -22.08 -9.08 10.31
CA VAL A 75 -22.12 -8.72 11.74
C VAL A 75 -20.95 -7.79 12.08
N LEU A 76 -19.76 -8.07 11.56
CA LEU A 76 -18.55 -7.28 11.77
C LEU A 76 -18.49 -6.02 10.88
N GLN A 77 -19.56 -5.76 10.10
CA GLN A 77 -19.67 -4.61 9.20
C GLN A 77 -18.47 -4.46 8.25
N LEU A 78 -18.00 -5.58 7.71
CA LEU A 78 -16.89 -5.59 6.75
C LEU A 78 -17.41 -5.12 5.38
N ASP A 79 -16.64 -4.25 4.73
CA ASP A 79 -16.85 -3.89 3.33
C ASP A 79 -16.47 -5.06 2.39
N GLU A 80 -16.61 -4.87 1.08
CA GLU A 80 -16.34 -5.89 0.07
C GLU A 80 -14.89 -6.39 0.13
N ASP A 81 -13.92 -5.47 0.24
CA ASP A 81 -12.49 -5.80 0.26
C ASP A 81 -12.08 -6.56 1.53
N THR A 82 -12.55 -6.12 2.68
CA THR A 82 -12.28 -6.77 3.97
C THR A 82 -13.00 -8.11 4.08
N SER A 83 -14.18 -8.25 3.46
CA SER A 83 -14.89 -9.52 3.32
C SER A 83 -14.14 -10.49 2.40
N ALA A 84 -13.67 -10.03 1.25
CA ALA A 84 -12.84 -10.82 0.35
C ALA A 84 -11.53 -11.29 1.02
N TYR A 85 -10.91 -10.43 1.83
CA TYR A 85 -9.75 -10.81 2.63
C TYR A 85 -10.08 -11.89 3.66
N LEU A 86 -11.19 -11.76 4.40
CA LEU A 86 -11.66 -12.78 5.35
C LEU A 86 -11.87 -14.13 4.67
N LEU A 87 -12.55 -14.16 3.52
CA LEU A 87 -12.75 -15.37 2.73
C LEU A 87 -11.41 -15.98 2.27
N GLY A 88 -10.46 -15.11 1.87
CA GLY A 88 -9.12 -15.51 1.48
C GLY A 88 -8.31 -16.16 2.60
N LEU A 89 -8.52 -15.75 3.86
CA LEU A 89 -7.87 -16.35 5.04
C LEU A 89 -8.33 -17.79 5.31
N ALA A 90 -9.58 -18.10 4.99
CA ALA A 90 -10.16 -19.43 5.19
C ALA A 90 -9.98 -20.36 3.97
N ALA A 91 -9.61 -19.83 2.81
CA ALA A 91 -9.41 -20.61 1.61
C ALA A 91 -8.20 -21.55 1.74
N ASP A 92 -8.40 -22.84 1.42
CA ASP A 92 -7.31 -23.82 1.30
C ASP A 92 -6.43 -23.44 0.10
N LYS A 93 -5.47 -22.56 0.30
CA LYS A 93 -4.40 -22.36 -0.70
C LYS A 93 -3.30 -23.35 -0.38
N PRO A 94 -2.90 -24.21 -1.34
CA PRO A 94 -1.76 -25.09 -1.12
C PRO A 94 -0.57 -24.23 -0.71
N ARG A 95 0.00 -24.46 0.47
CA ARG A 95 1.23 -23.85 0.97
C ARG A 95 2.38 -24.32 0.08
N ARG A 96 2.48 -23.79 -1.13
CA ARG A 96 3.71 -23.91 -1.90
C ARG A 96 4.72 -22.98 -1.24
N ARG A 97 5.75 -23.55 -0.61
CA ARG A 97 6.99 -22.83 -0.32
C ARG A 97 7.48 -22.28 -1.66
N ARG A 98 7.04 -21.08 -2.00
CA ARG A 98 7.60 -20.37 -3.16
C ARG A 98 9.03 -20.03 -2.78
N ARG A 99 9.98 -20.52 -3.59
CA ARG A 99 11.34 -19.98 -3.54
C ARG A 99 11.23 -18.47 -3.75
N PRO A 100 12.03 -17.65 -3.03
CA PRO A 100 12.08 -16.21 -3.26
C PRO A 100 12.29 -15.98 -4.76
N VAL A 101 11.26 -15.56 -5.45
CA VAL A 101 11.39 -15.18 -6.86
C VAL A 101 11.88 -13.74 -6.86
N LYS A 102 13.06 -13.51 -7.41
CA LYS A 102 13.59 -12.16 -7.60
C LYS A 102 12.55 -11.37 -8.42
N GLU A 103 11.99 -10.36 -7.81
CA GLU A 103 11.05 -9.47 -8.49
C GLU A 103 11.79 -8.68 -9.57
N THR A 104 11.44 -8.92 -10.83
CA THR A 104 12.05 -8.22 -11.97
C THR A 104 10.98 -7.45 -12.71
N VAL A 105 11.18 -6.14 -12.83
CA VAL A 105 10.25 -5.27 -13.56
C VAL A 105 10.34 -5.57 -15.06
N PRO A 106 9.19 -5.78 -15.75
CA PRO A 106 9.19 -6.01 -17.19
C PRO A 106 9.86 -4.84 -17.94
N PRO A 107 10.71 -5.11 -18.95
CA PRO A 107 11.41 -4.06 -19.70
C PRO A 107 10.48 -3.02 -20.35
N SER A 108 9.28 -3.43 -20.75
CA SER A 108 8.25 -2.52 -21.28
C SER A 108 7.78 -1.50 -20.24
N ILE A 109 7.65 -1.91 -18.97
CA ILE A 109 7.26 -1.02 -17.87
C ILE A 109 8.40 -0.05 -17.54
N VAL A 110 9.67 -0.50 -17.58
CA VAL A 110 10.82 0.39 -17.40
C VAL A 110 10.85 1.46 -18.50
N LYS A 111 10.60 1.10 -19.75
CA LYS A 111 10.49 2.06 -20.86
C LYS A 111 9.33 3.04 -20.64
N LEU A 112 8.17 2.54 -20.23
CA LEU A 112 7.00 3.37 -19.92
C LEU A 112 7.31 4.40 -18.83
N LEU A 113 7.98 4.00 -17.73
CA LEU A 113 8.37 4.92 -16.66
C LEU A 113 9.18 6.11 -17.18
N GLY A 114 10.09 5.90 -18.14
CA GLY A 114 10.92 6.96 -18.74
C GLY A 114 10.14 7.94 -19.61
N THR A 115 8.92 7.60 -20.03
CA THR A 115 8.06 8.47 -20.87
C THR A 115 6.99 9.23 -20.08
N LEU A 116 6.76 8.84 -18.81
CA LEU A 116 5.72 9.45 -18.00
C LEU A 116 6.15 10.83 -17.48
N PRO A 117 5.39 11.91 -17.77
CA PRO A 117 5.68 13.27 -17.33
C PRO A 117 5.16 13.54 -15.91
N LEU A 118 5.11 12.52 -15.05
CA LEU A 118 4.60 12.57 -13.69
C LEU A 118 5.42 11.65 -12.78
N PRO A 119 5.47 11.87 -11.47
CA PRO A 119 6.15 10.97 -10.53
C PRO A 119 5.58 9.55 -10.62
N ALA A 120 6.43 8.60 -11.01
CA ALA A 120 6.01 7.21 -11.18
C ALA A 120 7.11 6.24 -10.77
N PHE A 121 6.70 5.14 -10.13
CA PHE A 121 7.60 4.06 -9.73
C PHE A 121 6.87 2.71 -9.69
N VAL A 122 7.62 1.63 -9.70
CA VAL A 122 7.10 0.27 -9.50
C VAL A 122 7.44 -0.17 -8.10
N GLU A 123 6.42 -0.57 -7.34
CA GLU A 123 6.59 -1.23 -6.05
C GLU A 123 6.32 -2.73 -6.14
N GLY A 124 7.14 -3.51 -5.45
CA GLY A 124 6.96 -4.94 -5.26
C GLY A 124 5.92 -5.25 -4.19
N ARG A 125 5.73 -6.53 -3.96
CA ARG A 125 4.76 -7.05 -2.99
C ARG A 125 5.03 -6.58 -1.56
N TYR A 126 6.30 -6.44 -1.20
CA TYR A 126 6.75 -5.97 0.13
C TYR A 126 7.04 -4.48 0.18
N LEU A 127 6.52 -3.72 -0.79
CA LEU A 127 6.69 -2.27 -0.94
C LEU A 127 8.15 -1.85 -1.18
N ASP A 128 8.98 -2.76 -1.69
CA ASP A 128 10.30 -2.41 -2.20
C ASP A 128 10.14 -1.64 -3.51
N VAL A 129 10.89 -0.55 -3.69
CA VAL A 129 10.94 0.21 -4.94
C VAL A 129 11.81 -0.55 -5.94
N LEU A 130 11.21 -1.05 -7.01
CA LEU A 130 11.87 -1.89 -8.02
C LEU A 130 12.33 -1.10 -9.24
N ALA A 131 11.65 -0.02 -9.57
CA ALA A 131 12.01 0.95 -10.60
C ALA A 131 11.35 2.31 -10.26
N ALA A 132 11.96 3.41 -10.66
CA ALA A 132 11.42 4.75 -10.47
C ALA A 132 11.89 5.66 -11.61
N ASN A 133 11.07 6.66 -11.97
CA ASN A 133 11.52 7.72 -12.85
C ASN A 133 12.17 8.87 -12.04
N PRO A 134 12.92 9.77 -12.70
CA PRO A 134 13.59 10.88 -12.01
C PRO A 134 12.64 11.78 -11.23
N LEU A 135 11.41 11.97 -11.73
CA LEU A 135 10.44 12.84 -11.06
C LEU A 135 9.90 12.22 -9.77
N ALA A 136 9.78 10.88 -9.70
CA ALA A 136 9.46 10.20 -8.45
C ALA A 136 10.53 10.45 -7.37
N THR A 137 11.80 10.36 -7.75
CA THR A 137 12.93 10.64 -6.84
C THR A 137 12.99 12.13 -6.46
N ALA A 138 12.61 13.04 -7.35
CA ALA A 138 12.50 14.46 -7.04
C ALA A 138 11.36 14.74 -6.04
N LEU A 139 10.23 14.04 -6.15
CA LEU A 139 9.11 14.16 -5.20
C LEU A 139 9.48 13.60 -3.81
N SER A 140 10.15 12.47 -3.74
CA SER A 140 10.72 11.91 -2.51
C SER A 140 12.04 11.21 -2.82
N PRO A 141 13.15 11.61 -2.21
CA PRO A 141 14.46 10.97 -2.39
C PRO A 141 14.49 9.48 -2.02
N ARG A 142 13.51 9.01 -1.22
CA ARG A 142 13.35 7.60 -0.86
C ARG A 142 12.64 6.76 -1.94
N LEU A 143 12.08 7.38 -2.97
CA LEU A 143 11.53 6.66 -4.13
C LEU A 143 12.67 6.27 -5.10
N THR A 144 13.67 5.56 -4.60
CA THR A 144 14.82 5.04 -5.36
C THR A 144 14.83 3.52 -5.35
N VAL A 145 15.41 2.92 -6.39
CA VAL A 145 15.53 1.46 -6.51
C VAL A 145 16.27 0.86 -5.32
N GLY A 146 15.66 -0.15 -4.70
CA GLY A 146 16.19 -0.84 -3.53
C GLY A 146 15.73 -0.25 -2.17
N ALA A 147 15.12 0.92 -2.14
CA ALA A 147 14.46 1.45 -0.94
C ALA A 147 13.18 0.66 -0.61
N ASN A 148 12.79 0.62 0.65
CA ASN A 148 11.54 0.01 1.08
C ASN A 148 10.63 1.06 1.69
N ARG A 149 9.52 1.35 1.02
CA ARG A 149 8.61 2.44 1.40
C ARG A 149 8.00 2.27 2.79
N LEU A 150 7.73 1.03 3.21
CA LEU A 150 7.18 0.79 4.54
C LEU A 150 8.21 1.15 5.62
N ARG A 151 9.46 0.72 5.43
CA ARG A 151 10.58 1.07 6.32
C ARG A 151 10.81 2.56 6.38
N ASP A 152 10.91 3.21 5.23
CA ASP A 152 11.29 4.63 5.14
C ASP A 152 10.24 5.53 5.79
N VAL A 153 8.94 5.32 5.54
CA VAL A 153 7.86 6.10 6.13
C VAL A 153 7.81 5.97 7.67
N PHE A 154 8.20 4.82 8.22
CA PHE A 154 8.17 4.62 9.69
C PHE A 154 9.47 4.99 10.39
N LEU A 155 10.63 4.87 9.72
CA LEU A 155 11.94 4.96 10.38
C LEU A 155 12.77 6.16 9.94
N ASP A 156 12.47 6.78 8.78
CA ASP A 156 13.21 7.95 8.28
C ASP A 156 12.50 9.26 8.67
N PRO A 157 13.13 10.11 9.51
CA PRO A 157 12.55 11.39 9.88
C PRO A 157 12.31 12.35 8.70
N ALA A 158 13.16 12.29 7.66
CA ALA A 158 13.02 13.14 6.48
C ALA A 158 11.78 12.71 5.67
N GLU A 159 11.58 11.41 5.49
CA GLU A 159 10.39 10.88 4.82
C GLU A 159 9.12 11.18 5.63
N ARG A 160 9.18 11.06 6.96
CA ARG A 160 8.08 11.42 7.83
C ARG A 160 7.67 12.89 7.69
N SER A 161 8.63 13.81 7.58
CA SER A 161 8.35 15.26 7.46
C SER A 161 7.71 15.64 6.12
N LEU A 162 7.85 14.78 5.10
CA LEU A 162 7.22 14.97 3.81
C LEU A 162 5.69 14.80 3.86
N PHE A 163 5.16 14.07 4.85
CA PHE A 163 3.72 13.80 4.96
C PHE A 163 3.11 14.58 6.13
N PRO A 164 2.40 15.70 5.88
CA PRO A 164 1.70 16.45 6.94
C PRO A 164 0.66 15.59 7.67
N ASP A 165 -0.02 14.71 6.94
CA ASP A 165 -0.99 13.76 7.48
C ASP A 165 -0.36 12.37 7.73
N TRP A 166 0.87 12.33 8.28
CA TRP A 166 1.64 11.09 8.47
C TRP A 166 0.89 9.98 9.20
N GLU A 167 0.03 10.36 10.14
CA GLU A 167 -0.78 9.39 10.87
C GLU A 167 -1.78 8.67 9.97
N ILE A 168 -2.49 9.40 9.11
CA ILE A 168 -3.44 8.85 8.15
C ILE A 168 -2.69 8.05 7.06
N ALA A 169 -1.57 8.60 6.57
CA ALA A 169 -0.74 7.94 5.56
C ALA A 169 -0.23 6.57 6.03
N THR A 170 0.25 6.47 7.29
CA THR A 170 0.74 5.23 7.87
C THR A 170 -0.36 4.19 8.10
N GLU A 171 -1.57 4.59 8.49
CA GLU A 171 -2.73 3.67 8.57
C GLU A 171 -3.05 3.04 7.21
N GLY A 172 -3.15 3.87 6.18
CA GLY A 172 -3.39 3.40 4.81
C GLY A 172 -2.26 2.50 4.28
N LEU A 173 -1.00 2.83 4.61
CA LEU A 173 0.15 2.07 4.15
C LEU A 173 0.21 0.67 4.78
N VAL A 174 0.00 0.55 6.10
CA VAL A 174 -0.02 -0.74 6.80
C VAL A 174 -1.19 -1.62 6.35
N ALA A 175 -2.38 -1.03 6.19
CA ALA A 175 -3.56 -1.77 5.73
C ALA A 175 -3.39 -2.27 4.27
N GLY A 176 -2.82 -1.43 3.39
CA GLY A 176 -2.50 -1.83 2.01
C GLY A 176 -1.38 -2.88 1.94
N PHE A 177 -0.37 -2.79 2.83
CA PHE A 177 0.68 -3.80 2.94
C PHE A 177 0.11 -5.16 3.35
N ARG A 178 -0.75 -5.20 4.37
CA ARG A 178 -1.43 -6.44 4.80
C ARG A 178 -2.19 -7.10 3.65
N GLN A 179 -2.93 -6.31 2.87
CA GLN A 179 -3.65 -6.81 1.71
C GLN A 179 -2.69 -7.36 0.64
N SER A 180 -1.54 -6.68 0.41
CA SER A 180 -0.58 -7.11 -0.61
C SER A 180 0.08 -8.44 -0.28
N VAL A 181 0.40 -8.67 1.00
CA VAL A 181 0.99 -9.91 1.48
C VAL A 181 -0.05 -11.04 1.52
N GLY A 182 -1.31 -10.72 1.88
CA GLY A 182 -2.38 -11.71 1.99
C GLY A 182 -2.04 -12.78 3.04
N THR A 183 -2.02 -14.04 2.61
CA THR A 183 -1.78 -15.21 3.48
C THR A 183 -0.31 -15.72 3.49
N ASP A 184 0.59 -15.09 2.73
CA ASP A 184 2.00 -15.56 2.60
C ASP A 184 2.88 -15.01 3.72
N ILE A 185 2.52 -15.30 4.96
CA ILE A 185 3.22 -14.84 6.18
C ILE A 185 4.46 -15.66 6.54
N ASP A 186 4.65 -16.84 5.92
CA ASP A 186 5.83 -17.70 6.12
C ASP A 186 7.01 -17.27 5.22
N ASP A 187 6.85 -16.23 4.41
CA ASP A 187 7.93 -15.70 3.57
C ASP A 187 9.00 -15.04 4.45
N PRO A 188 10.29 -15.41 4.31
CA PRO A 188 11.37 -14.85 5.13
C PRO A 188 11.46 -13.32 5.07
N ARG A 189 11.21 -12.73 3.87
CA ARG A 189 11.24 -11.27 3.69
C ARG A 189 10.12 -10.58 4.45
N PHE A 190 8.93 -11.19 4.49
CA PHE A 190 7.83 -10.71 5.30
C PHE A 190 8.18 -10.73 6.79
N ILE A 191 8.67 -11.88 7.28
CA ILE A 191 9.02 -12.04 8.70
C ILE A 191 10.09 -11.03 9.13
N GLU A 192 11.13 -10.86 8.31
CA GLU A 192 12.20 -9.90 8.54
C GLU A 192 11.65 -8.46 8.65
N LEU A 193 10.88 -8.01 7.64
CA LEU A 193 10.36 -6.65 7.57
C LEU A 193 9.38 -6.34 8.70
N VAL A 194 8.43 -7.24 8.97
CA VAL A 194 7.45 -7.05 10.05
C VAL A 194 8.13 -7.12 11.41
N GLY A 195 9.09 -8.03 11.60
CA GLY A 195 9.87 -8.13 12.83
C GLY A 195 10.68 -6.86 13.12
N GLU A 196 11.44 -6.37 12.12
CA GLU A 196 12.21 -5.13 12.22
C GLU A 196 11.31 -3.96 12.61
N LEU A 197 10.22 -3.74 11.85
CA LEU A 197 9.32 -2.60 12.08
C LEU A 197 8.56 -2.69 13.40
N SER A 198 8.21 -3.89 13.84
CA SER A 198 7.53 -4.10 15.13
C SER A 198 8.44 -3.75 16.32
N LEU A 199 9.75 -4.01 16.19
CA LEU A 199 10.75 -3.66 17.20
C LEU A 199 11.10 -2.16 17.17
N ALA A 200 11.22 -1.58 15.97
CA ALA A 200 11.71 -0.22 15.80
C ALA A 200 10.62 0.86 15.91
N SER A 201 9.34 0.53 15.67
CA SER A 201 8.24 1.49 15.65
C SER A 201 7.03 1.04 16.47
N PRO A 202 6.81 1.62 17.66
CA PRO A 202 5.60 1.36 18.45
C PRO A 202 4.31 1.67 17.69
N ARG A 203 4.35 2.66 16.77
CA ARG A 203 3.20 2.96 15.92
C ARG A 203 2.91 1.84 14.92
N PHE A 204 3.95 1.34 14.23
CA PHE A 204 3.77 0.19 13.32
C PHE A 204 3.17 -1.00 14.06
N LEU A 205 3.72 -1.34 15.23
CA LEU A 205 3.23 -2.46 16.05
C LEU A 205 1.72 -2.31 16.38
N ARG A 206 1.28 -1.12 16.80
CA ARG A 206 -0.15 -0.85 17.08
C ARG A 206 -1.02 -1.00 15.84
N LEU A 207 -0.61 -0.43 14.69
CA LEU A 207 -1.36 -0.51 13.45
C LEU A 207 -1.40 -1.96 12.92
N TRP A 208 -0.29 -2.66 13.05
CA TRP A 208 -0.22 -4.07 12.65
C TRP A 208 -1.15 -4.95 13.47
N ALA A 209 -1.27 -4.72 14.77
CA ALA A 209 -2.17 -5.47 15.66
C ALA A 209 -3.68 -5.22 15.39
N ARG A 210 -4.05 -4.11 14.74
CA ARG A 210 -5.46 -3.81 14.40
C ARG A 210 -6.03 -4.67 13.27
N HIS A 211 -5.19 -5.35 12.52
CA HIS A 211 -5.60 -6.16 11.36
C HIS A 211 -6.44 -5.40 10.32
N ASP A 212 -6.24 -4.09 10.20
CA ASP A 212 -6.91 -3.30 9.17
C ASP A 212 -6.46 -3.74 7.78
N VAL A 213 -7.41 -3.79 6.85
CA VAL A 213 -7.21 -4.04 5.43
C VAL A 213 -7.87 -2.91 4.67
N LYS A 214 -7.19 -2.33 3.71
CA LYS A 214 -7.75 -1.30 2.82
C LYS A 214 -7.45 -1.65 1.39
N PRO A 215 -8.37 -1.34 0.46
CA PRO A 215 -8.15 -1.56 -0.97
C PRO A 215 -6.93 -0.75 -1.45
N ARG A 216 -6.29 -1.27 -2.49
CA ARG A 216 -5.16 -0.61 -3.18
C ARG A 216 -5.63 0.50 -4.13
N GLN A 217 -6.69 1.22 -3.79
CA GLN A 217 -7.29 2.25 -4.63
C GLN A 217 -6.48 3.54 -4.64
N GLY A 218 -6.75 4.39 -5.61
CA GLY A 218 -6.29 5.76 -5.69
C GLY A 218 -6.64 6.53 -4.41
N THR A 219 -5.79 7.44 -3.99
CA THR A 219 -5.97 8.20 -2.76
C THR A 219 -5.34 9.56 -2.93
N LEU A 220 -6.02 10.58 -2.45
CA LEU A 220 -5.46 11.92 -2.35
C LEU A 220 -4.32 11.91 -1.31
N MET A 221 -3.14 12.37 -1.73
CA MET A 221 -1.94 12.44 -0.90
C MET A 221 -1.50 13.88 -0.74
N ARG A 222 -1.19 14.27 0.50
CA ARG A 222 -0.64 15.58 0.81
C ARG A 222 0.84 15.45 1.11
N PHE A 223 1.63 16.39 0.59
CA PHE A 223 3.06 16.47 0.80
C PHE A 223 3.44 17.87 1.27
N ASP A 224 4.39 17.98 2.19
CA ASP A 224 5.13 19.20 2.52
C ASP A 224 6.52 19.10 1.89
N HIS A 225 6.62 19.47 0.59
CA HIS A 225 7.85 19.30 -0.17
C HIS A 225 8.82 20.46 0.09
N PRO A 226 10.12 20.18 0.38
CA PRO A 226 11.08 21.22 0.78
C PRO A 226 11.35 22.29 -0.27
N GLN A 227 11.20 21.98 -1.57
CA GLN A 227 11.49 22.92 -2.67
C GLN A 227 10.23 23.66 -3.16
N VAL A 228 9.08 23.00 -3.23
CA VAL A 228 7.86 23.57 -3.82
C VAL A 228 6.73 23.77 -2.81
N GLY A 229 6.97 23.46 -1.54
CA GLY A 229 5.97 23.61 -0.48
C GLY A 229 4.88 22.55 -0.54
N ARG A 230 3.69 22.91 -0.09
CA ARG A 230 2.55 21.99 -0.05
C ARG A 230 2.10 21.56 -1.42
N LEU A 231 1.89 20.23 -1.58
CA LEU A 231 1.34 19.57 -2.75
C LEU A 231 0.17 18.68 -2.36
N VAL A 232 -0.87 18.68 -3.18
CA VAL A 232 -1.99 17.73 -3.07
C VAL A 232 -2.08 16.96 -4.37
N LEU A 233 -1.80 15.67 -4.34
CA LEU A 233 -1.68 14.84 -5.53
C LEU A 233 -2.61 13.64 -5.43
N ASN A 234 -3.22 13.28 -6.54
CA ASN A 234 -3.91 12.01 -6.71
C ASN A 234 -2.86 10.91 -6.86
N ARG A 235 -2.99 9.84 -6.08
CA ARG A 235 -2.15 8.65 -6.18
C ARG A 235 -2.92 7.52 -6.83
N GLU A 236 -2.45 7.04 -7.96
CA GLU A 236 -3.00 5.87 -8.63
C GLU A 236 -2.09 4.67 -8.46
N LYS A 237 -2.71 3.48 -8.35
CA LYS A 237 -2.02 2.19 -8.27
C LYS A 237 -2.61 1.22 -9.28
N LEU A 238 -1.81 0.83 -10.25
CA LEU A 238 -2.19 -0.12 -11.29
C LEU A 238 -1.45 -1.44 -11.12
N LEU A 239 -2.19 -2.54 -11.09
CA LEU A 239 -1.59 -3.86 -11.05
C LEU A 239 -0.92 -4.18 -12.38
N ILE A 240 0.35 -4.53 -12.36
CA ILE A 240 1.08 -5.00 -13.54
C ILE A 240 0.74 -6.47 -13.73
N THR A 241 -0.01 -6.78 -14.78
CA THR A 241 -0.42 -8.15 -15.12
C THR A 241 0.79 -9.05 -15.37
N SER A 242 0.65 -10.34 -15.13
CA SER A 242 1.72 -11.34 -15.29
C SER A 242 2.93 -11.17 -14.36
N THR A 243 2.79 -10.36 -13.32
CA THR A 243 3.79 -10.21 -12.25
C THR A 243 3.27 -10.77 -10.93
N ASN A 244 4.15 -10.93 -9.93
CA ASN A 244 3.75 -11.42 -8.61
C ASN A 244 3.21 -10.27 -7.74
N GLY A 245 2.21 -9.51 -8.26
CA GLY A 245 1.54 -8.45 -7.50
C GLY A 245 2.29 -7.11 -7.51
N MET A 246 3.19 -6.88 -8.49
CA MET A 246 3.82 -5.57 -8.67
C MET A 246 2.80 -4.51 -9.04
N MET A 247 2.98 -3.30 -8.52
CA MET A 247 2.12 -2.15 -8.79
C MET A 247 2.92 -1.04 -9.45
N LEU A 248 2.36 -0.47 -10.50
CA LEU A 248 2.77 0.83 -11.00
C LEU A 248 2.05 1.89 -10.16
N VAL A 249 2.81 2.71 -9.45
CA VAL A 249 2.31 3.80 -8.62
C VAL A 249 2.63 5.11 -9.30
N MET A 250 1.64 5.98 -9.41
CA MET A 250 1.76 7.30 -10.05
C MET A 250 1.14 8.37 -9.17
N TYR A 251 1.72 9.57 -9.22
CA TYR A 251 1.15 10.76 -8.59
C TYR A 251 0.86 11.80 -9.67
N HIS A 252 -0.34 12.37 -9.67
CA HIS A 252 -0.70 13.44 -10.60
C HIS A 252 -1.50 14.53 -9.88
N ALA A 253 -1.40 15.75 -10.37
CA ALA A 253 -2.23 16.86 -9.95
C ALA A 253 -3.44 17.00 -10.87
N ASP A 254 -4.46 17.73 -10.41
CA ASP A 254 -5.56 18.13 -11.27
C ASP A 254 -5.08 19.14 -12.32
N THR A 255 -5.56 18.99 -13.54
CA THR A 255 -5.14 19.84 -14.65
C THR A 255 -5.43 21.32 -14.37
N GLY A 256 -4.42 22.18 -14.53
CA GLY A 256 -4.53 23.61 -14.32
C GLY A 256 -4.57 24.04 -12.85
N SER A 257 -4.20 23.16 -11.93
CA SER A 257 -4.04 23.51 -10.51
C SER A 257 -2.64 24.04 -10.20
N ASP A 258 -2.49 24.79 -9.13
CA ASP A 258 -1.19 25.23 -8.61
C ASP A 258 -0.25 24.02 -8.34
N ASP A 259 -0.81 22.87 -7.99
CA ASP A 259 -0.05 21.66 -7.74
C ASP A 259 0.52 21.06 -9.05
N ALA A 260 -0.18 21.24 -10.17
CA ALA A 260 0.35 20.89 -11.50
C ALA A 260 1.57 21.76 -11.86
N ASP A 261 1.51 23.06 -11.58
CA ASP A 261 2.64 23.98 -11.80
C ASP A 261 3.83 23.63 -10.93
N LYS A 262 3.61 23.29 -9.67
CA LYS A 262 4.67 22.84 -8.75
C LYS A 262 5.31 21.54 -9.22
N LEU A 263 4.52 20.58 -9.74
CA LEU A 263 5.07 19.36 -10.35
C LEU A 263 5.89 19.67 -11.60
N ALA A 264 5.49 20.66 -12.42
CA ALA A 264 6.27 21.09 -13.58
C ALA A 264 7.62 21.72 -13.16
N ILE A 265 7.64 22.47 -12.06
CA ILE A 265 8.89 23.00 -11.47
C ILE A 265 9.82 21.84 -11.06
N LEU A 266 9.30 20.83 -10.34
CA LEU A 266 10.10 19.66 -9.96
C LEU A 266 10.59 18.89 -11.20
N ALA A 267 9.76 18.76 -12.23
CA ALA A 267 10.14 18.09 -13.47
C ALA A 267 11.30 18.83 -14.18
N SER A 268 11.24 20.17 -14.24
CA SER A 268 12.31 20.96 -14.83
C SER A 268 13.66 20.80 -14.12
N ALA A 269 13.63 20.62 -12.80
CA ALA A 269 14.84 20.38 -12.01
C ALA A 269 15.45 18.98 -12.24
N THR A 270 14.70 18.03 -12.81
CA THR A 270 15.20 16.67 -13.12
C THR A 270 15.79 16.53 -14.52
N LEU A 271 15.59 17.53 -15.38
CA LEU A 271 16.18 17.53 -16.72
C LEU A 271 17.70 17.73 -16.63
N PRO A 272 18.50 16.96 -17.39
CA PRO A 272 19.93 17.23 -17.48
C PRO A 272 20.13 18.65 -18.01
N PRO A 273 21.16 19.39 -17.53
CA PRO A 273 21.45 20.71 -18.07
C PRO A 273 21.62 20.61 -19.59
N ALA A 274 20.92 21.46 -20.32
CA ALA A 274 21.00 21.50 -21.78
C ALA A 274 22.48 21.61 -22.17
N THR A 275 23.03 20.52 -22.70
CA THR A 275 24.39 20.55 -23.25
C THR A 275 24.38 21.50 -24.44
N ALA A 276 25.25 22.53 -24.38
CA ALA A 276 25.39 23.58 -25.40
C ALA A 276 25.94 23.02 -26.74
N ARG A 277 25.29 21.99 -27.28
CA ARG A 277 25.67 21.35 -28.56
C ARG A 277 24.74 21.62 -29.74
N ASP A 278 23.58 22.20 -29.52
CA ASP A 278 22.56 22.42 -30.58
C ASP A 278 22.56 23.84 -31.19
N VAL A 279 23.54 24.69 -30.85
CA VAL A 279 23.60 26.06 -31.42
C VAL A 279 24.67 26.20 -32.55
N ALA A 280 25.38 25.13 -32.86
CA ALA A 280 26.53 25.22 -33.80
C ALA A 280 26.27 24.71 -35.23
N THR A 281 25.06 24.44 -35.67
CA THR A 281 24.81 23.84 -36.99
C THR A 281 23.91 24.65 -37.92
N ASP A 282 23.73 25.96 -37.70
CA ASP A 282 22.97 26.81 -38.65
C ASP A 282 23.74 28.07 -39.12
N ARG A 283 25.03 27.92 -39.32
CA ARG A 283 25.86 28.96 -39.98
C ARG A 283 26.81 28.39 -41.00
N SER A 284 26.32 27.65 -42.00
CA SER A 284 27.17 27.26 -43.14
C SER A 284 26.29 26.91 -44.36
N ALA A 285 25.58 27.88 -44.91
CA ALA A 285 25.02 27.77 -46.27
C ALA A 285 24.81 29.17 -46.88
N GLU A 286 25.84 29.99 -46.93
CA GLU A 286 25.90 31.10 -47.90
C GLU A 286 27.10 30.86 -48.81
N ALA A 287 26.86 30.20 -49.93
CA ALA A 287 27.80 30.09 -51.03
C ALA A 287 27.78 31.37 -51.89
N PRO A 288 28.93 31.97 -52.25
CA PRO A 288 28.95 33.19 -53.06
C PRO A 288 28.61 32.84 -54.51
N ILE A 289 27.68 33.58 -55.08
CA ILE A 289 27.32 33.60 -56.51
C ILE A 289 28.54 34.21 -57.25
N ARG A 290 29.16 33.43 -58.16
CA ARG A 290 30.15 33.91 -59.14
C ARG A 290 29.40 34.56 -60.34
N PRO A 291 29.80 35.75 -60.76
CA PRO A 291 29.31 36.32 -62.02
C PRO A 291 30.06 35.65 -63.19
N GLY A 292 29.30 35.06 -64.13
CA GLY A 292 29.83 34.54 -65.36
C GLY A 292 29.90 35.64 -66.42
N CYS A 293 30.95 35.62 -67.21
CA CYS A 293 31.03 36.26 -68.53
C CYS A 293 30.30 35.41 -69.56
#